data_c30d45dcb51b1477b85d88548b11a8b3
#
_entry.id   c30d45dcb51b1477b85d88548b11a8b3
#
_cell.length_a   1.000
_cell.length_b   1.000
_cell.length_c   1.000
_cell.angle_alpha   90.00
_cell.angle_beta   90.00
_cell.angle_gamma   90.00
#
_symmetry.space_group_name_H-M   'P 1'
#
loop_
_entity.id
_entity.type
_entity.pdbx_description
1 polymer ?
#
loop_
_entity_poly.entity_id
_entity_poly.type
_entity_poly.pdbx_seq_one_letter_code
_entity_poly.pdbx_strand_id
1 'polypeptide(L)'
;MSMKATVAWWDLKDSGHSIDSLRAYLRDEAVDRFAAVEGLRLKFWIADPATERWGAVLLWESAQAAAQPLAPRAAELIGRAPVQYTVFDVEATVEGVHTLPGKV
;
A
#
# COMPACT_ATOMS: atom_id res chain seq x y z
N MET A 1 -18.36 13.41 -5.62
CA MET A 1 -17.84 12.28 -4.84
C MET A 1 -16.34 12.43 -4.68
N SER A 2 -15.85 12.38 -3.44
CA SER A 2 -14.43 12.61 -3.17
C SER A 2 -13.70 11.30 -3.05
N MET A 3 -12.78 11.06 -3.96
CA MET A 3 -11.82 9.96 -3.81
C MET A 3 -10.69 10.39 -2.89
N LYS A 4 -10.12 9.42 -2.20
CA LYS A 4 -8.97 9.63 -1.31
C LYS A 4 -7.83 8.72 -1.68
N ALA A 5 -6.61 9.16 -1.40
CA ALA A 5 -5.42 8.33 -1.55
C ALA A 5 -4.68 8.27 -0.22
N THR A 6 -4.29 7.07 0.18
CA THR A 6 -3.45 6.86 1.34
C THR A 6 -2.04 6.56 0.89
N VAL A 7 -1.06 7.22 1.49
CA VAL A 7 0.36 6.94 1.28
C VAL A 7 0.96 6.49 2.61
N ALA A 8 1.53 5.30 2.61
CA ALA A 8 2.15 4.73 3.80
C ALA A 8 3.59 4.31 3.48
N TRP A 9 4.53 4.63 4.39
CA TRP A 9 5.92 4.23 4.28
C TRP A 9 6.40 3.63 5.60
N TRP A 10 7.18 2.56 5.50
CA TRP A 10 7.92 1.96 6.61
C TRP A 10 9.40 2.09 6.36
N ASP A 11 10.13 2.40 7.41
CA ASP A 11 11.59 2.32 7.42
C ASP A 11 11.99 0.91 7.83
N LEU A 12 12.74 0.21 6.98
CA LEU A 12 13.14 -1.17 7.23
C LEU A 12 14.46 -1.30 7.98
N LYS A 13 15.18 -0.19 8.22
CA LYS A 13 16.44 -0.23 8.94
C LYS A 13 16.28 -0.91 10.28
N ASP A 14 17.13 -1.88 10.54
CA ASP A 14 17.16 -2.62 11.81
C ASP A 14 15.84 -3.33 12.16
N SER A 15 14.97 -3.56 11.17
CA SER A 15 13.70 -4.24 11.38
C SER A 15 13.81 -5.76 11.32
N GLY A 16 14.90 -6.28 10.77
CA GLY A 16 15.00 -7.70 10.45
C GLY A 16 14.37 -8.07 9.12
N HIS A 17 13.76 -7.11 8.43
CA HIS A 17 13.16 -7.30 7.11
C HIS A 17 13.90 -6.51 6.05
N SER A 18 13.84 -7.00 4.82
CA SER A 18 14.41 -6.36 3.66
C SER A 18 13.33 -6.19 2.59
N ILE A 19 13.64 -5.40 1.58
CA ILE A 19 12.76 -5.28 0.41
C ILE A 19 12.51 -6.67 -0.20
N ASP A 20 13.55 -7.51 -0.29
CA ASP A 20 13.41 -8.86 -0.84
C ASP A 20 12.49 -9.76 0.01
N SER A 21 12.60 -9.70 1.34
CA SER A 21 11.72 -10.49 2.20
C SER A 21 10.27 -10.05 2.07
N LEU A 22 10.02 -8.77 1.87
CA LEU A 22 8.67 -8.25 1.69
C LEU A 22 8.12 -8.54 0.28
N ARG A 23 8.97 -8.66 -0.72
CA ARG A 23 8.57 -9.15 -2.05
C ARG A 23 8.00 -10.57 -1.98
N ALA A 24 8.59 -11.42 -1.15
CA ALA A 24 8.04 -12.75 -0.93
C ALA A 24 6.63 -12.70 -0.31
N TYR A 25 6.42 -11.82 0.65
CA TYR A 25 5.11 -11.59 1.23
C TYR A 25 4.08 -11.15 0.18
N LEU A 26 4.47 -10.27 -0.76
CA LEU A 26 3.58 -9.87 -1.86
C LEU A 26 3.13 -11.06 -2.69
N ARG A 27 4.09 -11.91 -3.11
CA ARG A 27 3.78 -13.08 -3.95
C ARG A 27 2.83 -14.04 -3.26
N ASP A 28 3.05 -14.25 -1.96
CA ASP A 28 2.41 -15.34 -1.25
C ASP A 28 1.06 -14.93 -0.66
N GLU A 29 0.84 -13.65 -0.39
CA GLU A 29 -0.29 -13.25 0.45
C GLU A 29 -0.95 -11.93 0.05
N ALA A 30 -0.17 -10.86 -0.07
CA ALA A 30 -0.72 -9.51 0.00
C ALA A 30 -1.57 -9.12 -1.22
N VAL A 31 -1.14 -9.45 -2.43
CA VAL A 31 -1.84 -9.01 -3.64
C VAL A 31 -3.26 -9.55 -3.66
N ASP A 32 -3.43 -10.85 -3.45
CA ASP A 32 -4.74 -11.48 -3.49
C ASP A 32 -5.65 -11.01 -2.34
N ARG A 33 -5.07 -10.81 -1.17
CA ARG A 33 -5.80 -10.36 0.01
C ARG A 33 -6.47 -9.01 -0.19
N PHE A 34 -5.78 -8.07 -0.83
CA PHE A 34 -6.32 -6.72 -1.02
C PHE A 34 -7.32 -6.62 -2.16
N ALA A 35 -7.41 -7.60 -3.04
CA ALA A 35 -8.36 -7.61 -4.14
C ALA A 35 -9.83 -7.53 -3.67
N ALA A 36 -10.12 -8.01 -2.46
CA ALA A 36 -11.48 -8.07 -1.92
C ALA A 36 -11.81 -6.92 -0.97
N VAL A 37 -10.92 -5.94 -0.79
CA VAL A 37 -11.19 -4.82 0.12
C VAL A 37 -12.22 -3.88 -0.48
N GLU A 38 -13.32 -3.68 0.25
CA GLU A 38 -14.43 -2.85 -0.22
C GLU A 38 -14.04 -1.38 -0.32
N GLY A 39 -14.38 -0.75 -1.44
CA GLY A 39 -14.06 0.66 -1.68
C GLY A 39 -12.63 0.93 -2.12
N LEU A 40 -11.78 -0.09 -2.17
CA LEU A 40 -10.43 0.04 -2.70
C LEU A 40 -10.48 -0.07 -4.23
N ARG A 41 -10.01 0.99 -4.90
CA ARG A 41 -9.99 1.06 -6.36
C ARG A 41 -8.68 0.56 -6.94
N LEU A 42 -7.59 0.84 -6.24
CA LEU A 42 -6.25 0.48 -6.69
C LEU A 42 -5.32 0.51 -5.49
N LYS A 43 -4.43 -0.46 -5.42
CA LYS A 43 -3.31 -0.42 -4.48
C LYS A 43 -2.06 -0.83 -5.23
N PHE A 44 -0.98 -0.10 -5.00
CA PHE A 44 0.32 -0.54 -5.49
C PHE A 44 1.35 -0.36 -4.38
N TRP A 45 2.27 -1.32 -4.33
CA TRP A 45 3.35 -1.32 -3.36
C TRP A 45 4.58 -0.69 -4.02
N ILE A 46 5.32 0.04 -3.21
CA ILE A 46 6.49 0.79 -3.65
C ILE A 46 7.66 0.49 -2.73
N ALA A 47 8.87 0.60 -3.28
CA ALA A 47 10.08 0.41 -2.51
C ALA A 47 11.11 1.47 -2.90
N ASP A 48 11.87 1.92 -1.91
CA ASP A 48 13.01 2.80 -2.13
C ASP A 48 14.25 2.09 -1.60
N PRO A 49 15.00 1.40 -2.48
CA PRO A 49 16.19 0.66 -2.05
C PRO A 49 17.27 1.54 -1.44
N ALA A 50 17.41 2.78 -1.91
CA ALA A 50 18.46 3.68 -1.43
C ALA A 50 18.27 4.05 0.05
N THR A 51 17.02 4.15 0.51
CA THR A 51 16.70 4.49 1.90
C THR A 51 16.15 3.32 2.70
N GLU A 52 16.12 2.13 2.12
CA GLU A 52 15.56 0.93 2.74
C GLU A 52 14.11 1.15 3.22
N ARG A 53 13.28 1.73 2.37
CA ARG A 53 11.88 1.98 2.69
C ARG A 53 10.95 1.14 1.84
N TRP A 54 9.87 0.74 2.47
CA TRP A 54 8.79 -0.04 1.86
C TRP A 54 7.48 0.66 2.11
N GLY A 55 6.65 0.76 1.09
CA GLY A 55 5.39 1.45 1.25
C GLY A 55 4.31 0.99 0.31
N ALA A 56 3.22 1.73 0.36
CA ALA A 56 2.08 1.48 -0.50
C ALA A 56 1.29 2.76 -0.73
N VAL A 57 0.63 2.81 -1.88
CA VAL A 57 -0.35 3.83 -2.21
C VAL A 57 -1.67 3.13 -2.44
N LEU A 58 -2.72 3.62 -1.78
CA LEU A 58 -4.07 3.07 -1.89
C LEU A 58 -5.01 4.15 -2.40
N LEU A 59 -5.73 3.84 -3.47
CA LEU A 59 -6.74 4.73 -4.03
C LEU A 59 -8.11 4.24 -3.58
N TRP A 60 -8.86 5.12 -2.90
CA TRP A 60 -10.14 4.81 -2.31
C TRP A 60 -11.27 5.56 -3.00
N GLU A 61 -12.43 4.93 -3.13
CA GLU A 61 -13.58 5.58 -3.76
C GLU A 61 -14.20 6.69 -2.92
N SER A 62 -13.94 6.72 -1.60
CA SER A 62 -14.54 7.69 -0.68
C SER A 62 -13.71 7.87 0.58
N ALA A 63 -14.00 8.94 1.32
CA ALA A 63 -13.41 9.16 2.64
C ALA A 63 -13.80 8.04 3.62
N GLN A 64 -15.01 7.54 3.53
CA GLN A 64 -15.49 6.45 4.38
C GLN A 64 -14.69 5.16 4.11
N ALA A 65 -14.45 4.84 2.85
CA ALA A 65 -13.63 3.68 2.49
C ALA A 65 -12.20 3.82 3.01
N ALA A 66 -11.61 5.01 2.88
CA ALA A 66 -10.24 5.27 3.35
C ALA A 66 -10.13 5.16 4.87
N ALA A 67 -11.19 5.42 5.61
CA ALA A 67 -11.19 5.40 7.07
C ALA A 67 -11.50 4.01 7.65
N GLN A 68 -11.86 3.02 6.82
CA GLN A 68 -12.21 1.71 7.35
C GLN A 68 -11.02 1.03 8.04
N PRO A 69 -11.26 0.29 9.13
CA PRO A 69 -10.17 -0.43 9.78
C PRO A 69 -9.72 -1.61 8.91
N LEU A 70 -8.43 -1.68 8.64
CA LEU A 70 -7.82 -2.81 7.96
C LEU A 70 -6.95 -3.57 8.95
N ALA A 71 -6.84 -4.87 8.75
CA ALA A 71 -5.93 -5.66 9.56
C ALA A 71 -4.50 -5.10 9.42
N PRO A 72 -3.79 -4.80 10.53
CA PRO A 72 -2.49 -4.15 10.48
C PRO A 72 -1.36 -5.14 10.13
N ARG A 73 -1.54 -5.89 9.04
CA ARG A 73 -0.65 -6.99 8.70
C ARG A 73 0.78 -6.54 8.40
N ALA A 74 0.94 -5.42 7.69
CA ALA A 74 2.27 -4.91 7.37
C ALA A 74 2.99 -4.45 8.63
N ALA A 75 2.30 -3.73 9.52
CA ALA A 75 2.89 -3.28 10.78
C ALA A 75 3.26 -4.47 11.67
N GLU A 76 2.44 -5.49 11.73
CA GLU A 76 2.73 -6.71 12.49
C GLU A 76 3.93 -7.46 11.90
N LEU A 77 3.97 -7.60 10.59
CA LEU A 77 5.05 -8.31 9.91
C LEU A 77 6.39 -7.58 10.08
N ILE A 78 6.41 -6.27 9.86
CA ILE A 78 7.63 -5.47 9.97
C ILE A 78 8.00 -5.24 11.44
N GLY A 79 7.03 -5.24 12.33
CA GLY A 79 7.24 -5.06 13.77
C GLY A 79 7.30 -3.62 14.22
N ARG A 80 6.82 -2.68 13.41
CA ARG A 80 6.78 -1.26 13.74
C ARG A 80 5.70 -0.52 12.98
N ALA A 81 5.35 0.66 13.48
CA ALA A 81 4.41 1.55 12.81
C ALA A 81 5.04 2.21 11.58
N PRO A 82 4.23 2.65 10.60
CA PRO A 82 4.79 3.38 9.46
C PRO A 82 5.38 4.72 9.91
N VAL A 83 6.42 5.16 9.21
CA VAL A 83 7.02 6.49 9.43
C VAL A 83 6.20 7.58 8.76
N GLN A 84 5.36 7.22 7.80
CA GLN A 84 4.39 8.11 7.18
C GLN A 84 3.11 7.35 6.94
N TYR A 85 1.98 7.97 7.28
CA TYR A 85 0.65 7.47 6.94
C TYR A 85 -0.22 8.71 6.73
N THR A 86 -0.43 9.07 5.49
CA THR A 86 -1.11 10.31 5.14
C THR A 86 -2.24 10.03 4.15
N VAL A 87 -3.37 10.66 4.38
CA VAL A 87 -4.53 10.58 3.47
C VAL A 87 -4.65 11.92 2.73
N PHE A 88 -4.72 11.83 1.43
CA PHE A 88 -4.80 13.00 0.55
C PHE A 88 -6.13 13.01 -0.20
N ASP A 89 -6.59 14.21 -0.58
CA ASP A 89 -7.67 14.35 -1.55
C ASP A 89 -7.13 14.04 -2.94
N VAL A 90 -7.92 13.30 -3.72
CA VAL A 90 -7.59 13.06 -5.12
C VAL A 90 -8.29 14.12 -5.96
N GLU A 91 -7.50 14.87 -6.72
CA GLU A 91 -8.02 15.99 -7.51
C GLU A 91 -8.51 15.54 -8.89
N ALA A 92 -7.83 14.58 -9.50
CA ALA A 92 -8.19 14.06 -10.82
C ALA A 92 -7.54 12.68 -11.03
N THR A 93 -8.13 11.90 -11.92
CA THR A 93 -7.58 10.62 -12.33
C THR A 93 -7.62 10.51 -13.85
N VAL A 94 -6.69 9.75 -14.38
CA VAL A 94 -6.70 9.34 -15.79
C VAL A 94 -6.25 7.89 -15.87
N GLU A 95 -6.96 7.10 -16.62
CA GLU A 95 -6.56 5.72 -16.88
C GLU A 95 -5.71 5.67 -18.13
N GLY A 96 -4.57 4.98 -18.05
CA GLY A 96 -3.75 4.68 -19.22
C GLY A 96 -4.37 3.58 -20.06
N VAL A 97 -3.76 3.30 -21.19
CA VAL A 97 -4.26 2.26 -22.13
C VAL A 97 -3.72 0.86 -21.80
N HIS A 98 -2.93 0.72 -20.74
CA HIS A 98 -2.26 -0.54 -20.41
C HIS A 98 -2.97 -1.27 -19.29
N THR A 99 -2.92 -2.60 -19.35
CA THR A 99 -3.37 -3.44 -18.25
C THR A 99 -2.27 -3.56 -17.22
N LEU A 100 -2.64 -3.45 -15.93
CA LEU A 100 -1.69 -3.61 -14.84
C LEU A 100 -1.27 -5.08 -14.69
N PRO A 101 0.02 -5.36 -14.45
CA PRO A 101 0.51 -6.73 -14.37
C PRO A 101 0.11 -7.47 -13.09
N GLY A 102 -0.33 -6.77 -12.06
CA GLY A 102 -0.59 -7.35 -10.74
C GLY A 102 0.71 -7.52 -9.97
N LYS A 103 1.47 -8.54 -10.31
CA LYS A 103 2.80 -8.79 -9.70
C LYS A 103 3.88 -8.41 -10.70
N VAL A 104 4.88 -7.72 -10.23
CA VAL A 104 6.04 -7.33 -11.05
C VAL A 104 7.31 -8.00 -10.58
#